data_653e91449b5a6a3989e40f46f6f0419f
#
_entry.id   653e91449b5a6a3989e40f46f6f0419f
#
_cell.length_a   1.000
_cell.length_b   1.000
_cell.length_c   1.000
_cell.angle_alpha   90.00
_cell.angle_beta   90.00
_cell.angle_gamma   90.00
#
_symmetry.space_group_name_H-M   'P 1'
#
loop_
_entity.id
_entity.type
_entity.pdbx_description
1 polymer ?
#
loop_
_entity_poly.entity_id
_entity_poly.type
_entity_poly.pdbx_seq_one_letter_code
_entity_poly.pdbx_strand_id
1 'polypeptide(L)'
;MLDEILESATAVTSDSEDYRGEDGLLYCGKCHTPREAYFPKGITLLGKNRHPIECVCRRMERERQEAFFIEQKHLGLVQRLKAAGFLDLSMQDLKFENDAGCNPQMKLARQYVEYWTEMQKKNTGLLIWGGVGTGKSFFAGCITNALMEREVPVCMTNFARILNELNNSFSGRNEVVERLCRYPLLIIDDFGMERDTNYALEQVYNIIDRRYRSKRPLIITTNLTLDEIRHPQDVAHARIYDRVLEMCVPVSCFGTSIRKDTAQEKLNNLKSLIG
;
A
#
# COMPACT_ATOMS: atom_id res chain seq x y z
N MET A 1 -21.75 40.72 -8.84
CA MET A 1 -20.94 39.57 -8.42
C MET A 1 -21.23 39.09 -6.98
N LEU A 2 -21.13 39.96 -5.92
CA LEU A 2 -21.48 39.56 -4.53
C LEU A 2 -22.98 39.31 -4.37
N ASP A 3 -23.81 40.17 -4.95
CA ASP A 3 -25.28 40.04 -4.90
C ASP A 3 -25.77 38.80 -5.67
N GLU A 4 -25.18 38.46 -6.82
CA GLU A 4 -25.49 37.26 -7.59
C GLU A 4 -25.12 35.97 -6.81
N ILE A 5 -23.99 35.97 -6.10
CA ILE A 5 -23.58 34.86 -5.23
C ILE A 5 -24.55 34.70 -4.05
N LEU A 6 -24.98 35.80 -3.45
CA LEU A 6 -25.93 35.82 -2.35
C LEU A 6 -27.35 35.42 -2.80
N GLU A 7 -27.78 35.83 -4.00
CA GLU A 7 -29.05 35.42 -4.60
C GLU A 7 -29.06 33.92 -4.89
N SER A 8 -27.96 33.37 -5.46
CA SER A 8 -27.84 31.93 -5.71
C SER A 8 -27.80 31.13 -4.40
N ALA A 9 -27.19 31.62 -3.35
CA ALA A 9 -27.16 31.01 -2.02
C ALA A 9 -28.52 31.03 -1.30
N THR A 10 -29.43 31.91 -1.69
CA THR A 10 -30.78 32.01 -1.11
C THR A 10 -31.88 31.45 -2.01
N ALA A 11 -31.54 30.99 -3.22
CA ALA A 11 -32.49 30.37 -4.14
C ALA A 11 -32.72 28.90 -3.78
N VAL A 12 -33.93 28.57 -3.41
CA VAL A 12 -34.35 27.17 -3.24
C VAL A 12 -34.71 26.62 -4.60
N THR A 13 -33.93 25.67 -5.11
CA THR A 13 -34.35 24.88 -6.29
C THR A 13 -35.45 23.93 -5.86
N SER A 14 -36.70 24.24 -6.19
CA SER A 14 -37.86 23.34 -5.95
C SER A 14 -37.92 22.26 -7.03
N ASP A 15 -38.13 21.03 -6.63
CA ASP A 15 -38.52 19.93 -7.54
C ASP A 15 -40.05 19.99 -7.76
N SER A 16 -40.57 19.41 -8.83
CA SER A 16 -41.98 19.46 -9.21
C SER A 16 -42.96 18.85 -8.17
N GLU A 17 -42.42 18.08 -7.23
CA GLU A 17 -43.21 17.40 -6.18
C GLU A 17 -43.12 18.10 -4.81
N ASP A 18 -42.33 19.15 -4.68
CA ASP A 18 -42.16 19.88 -3.42
C ASP A 18 -43.44 20.67 -3.08
N TYR A 19 -43.77 20.74 -1.80
CA TYR A 19 -44.99 21.40 -1.33
C TYR A 19 -44.72 22.33 -0.14
N ARG A 20 -45.65 23.28 0.10
CA ARG A 20 -45.59 24.15 1.27
C ARG A 20 -46.41 23.57 2.40
N GLY A 21 -45.82 23.46 3.59
CA GLY A 21 -46.50 23.07 4.81
C GLY A 21 -47.35 24.20 5.40
N GLU A 22 -48.14 23.87 6.43
CA GLU A 22 -48.97 24.86 7.16
C GLU A 22 -48.13 25.99 7.80
N ASP A 23 -46.89 25.71 8.11
CA ASP A 23 -45.91 26.69 8.63
C ASP A 23 -45.30 27.61 7.54
N GLY A 24 -45.71 27.43 6.28
CA GLY A 24 -45.26 28.19 5.13
C GLY A 24 -43.87 27.84 4.63
N LEU A 25 -43.18 26.86 5.21
CA LEU A 25 -41.90 26.34 4.75
C LEU A 25 -42.08 25.39 3.55
N LEU A 26 -41.05 25.33 2.71
CA LEU A 26 -41.00 24.34 1.62
C LEU A 26 -40.56 22.98 2.15
N TYR A 27 -41.24 21.92 1.78
CA TYR A 27 -41.00 20.55 2.12
C TYR A 27 -40.67 19.71 0.87
N CYS A 28 -39.79 18.75 1.03
CA CYS A 28 -39.43 17.83 -0.03
C CYS A 28 -40.58 16.84 -0.30
N GLY A 29 -41.02 16.73 -1.56
CA GLY A 29 -42.07 15.78 -1.95
C GLY A 29 -41.73 14.31 -1.76
N LYS A 30 -40.41 13.97 -1.72
CA LYS A 30 -39.96 12.58 -1.55
C LYS A 30 -39.82 12.15 -0.08
N CYS A 31 -39.21 12.95 0.77
CA CYS A 31 -38.90 12.57 2.15
C CYS A 31 -39.70 13.38 3.20
N HIS A 32 -40.53 14.29 2.78
CA HIS A 32 -41.38 15.13 3.62
C HIS A 32 -40.65 15.90 4.73
N THR A 33 -39.33 16.15 4.53
CA THR A 33 -38.57 17.00 5.45
C THR A 33 -38.42 18.40 4.89
N PRO A 34 -38.24 19.44 5.78
CA PRO A 34 -38.14 20.81 5.33
C PRO A 34 -36.93 21.04 4.40
N ARG A 35 -37.11 21.91 3.43
CA ARG A 35 -36.09 22.45 2.53
C ARG A 35 -35.79 23.92 2.80
N GLU A 36 -36.52 24.53 3.71
CA GLU A 36 -36.33 25.88 4.21
C GLU A 36 -36.35 25.86 5.74
N ALA A 37 -35.67 26.79 6.37
CA ALA A 37 -35.77 27.09 7.79
C ALA A 37 -35.90 28.60 8.01
N TYR A 38 -36.57 29.03 9.07
CA TYR A 38 -36.60 30.42 9.46
C TYR A 38 -35.30 30.83 10.10
N PHE A 39 -34.87 32.05 9.82
CA PHE A 39 -33.82 32.70 10.60
C PHE A 39 -34.27 32.92 12.04
N PRO A 40 -33.36 33.01 13.01
CA PRO A 40 -33.69 33.45 14.36
C PRO A 40 -34.44 34.79 14.35
N LYS A 41 -35.33 34.98 15.35
CA LYS A 41 -36.17 36.20 15.45
C LYS A 41 -35.32 37.45 15.30
N GLY A 42 -35.76 38.34 14.40
CA GLY A 42 -35.12 39.64 14.14
C GLY A 42 -34.01 39.63 13.10
N ILE A 43 -33.70 38.46 12.51
CA ILE A 43 -32.68 38.35 11.45
C ILE A 43 -33.40 38.14 10.11
N THR A 44 -32.99 38.93 9.11
CA THR A 44 -33.39 38.73 7.71
C THR A 44 -32.17 38.86 6.81
N LEU A 45 -32.13 38.14 5.71
CA LEU A 45 -31.08 38.25 4.69
C LEU A 45 -31.75 38.59 3.36
N LEU A 46 -31.34 39.69 2.72
CA LEU A 46 -31.96 40.22 1.47
C LEU A 46 -33.48 40.33 1.56
N GLY A 47 -34.01 40.79 2.71
CA GLY A 47 -35.45 40.92 2.94
C GLY A 47 -36.20 39.61 3.15
N LYS A 48 -35.53 38.45 3.12
CA LYS A 48 -36.12 37.15 3.37
C LYS A 48 -35.91 36.75 4.83
N ASN A 49 -36.92 36.14 5.46
CA ASN A 49 -36.88 35.67 6.84
C ASN A 49 -36.60 34.15 6.93
N ARG A 50 -36.27 33.52 5.80
CA ARG A 50 -35.98 32.10 5.70
C ARG A 50 -34.81 31.82 4.76
N HIS A 51 -34.13 30.69 4.98
CA HIS A 51 -33.00 30.22 4.18
C HIS A 51 -33.19 28.79 3.76
N PRO A 52 -32.57 28.35 2.64
CA PRO A 52 -32.61 26.97 2.21
C PRO A 52 -31.85 26.08 3.19
N ILE A 53 -32.38 24.89 3.41
CA ILE A 53 -31.72 23.78 4.11
C ILE A 53 -31.81 22.53 3.25
N GLU A 54 -30.89 21.64 3.48
CA GLU A 54 -30.83 20.38 2.75
C GLU A 54 -31.79 19.37 3.38
N CYS A 55 -32.76 18.85 2.61
CA CYS A 55 -33.65 17.78 3.08
C CYS A 55 -32.89 16.47 3.26
N VAL A 56 -33.46 15.52 4.02
CA VAL A 56 -32.81 14.24 4.34
C VAL A 56 -32.38 13.46 3.11
N CYS A 57 -33.24 13.35 2.09
CA CYS A 57 -32.90 12.58 0.90
C CYS A 57 -31.76 13.22 0.07
N ARG A 58 -31.69 14.55 -0.03
CA ARG A 58 -30.57 15.24 -0.70
C ARG A 58 -29.28 15.10 0.08
N ARG A 59 -29.34 15.22 1.41
CA ARG A 59 -28.18 15.00 2.28
C ARG A 59 -27.63 13.59 2.13
N MET A 60 -28.49 12.58 2.16
CA MET A 60 -28.10 11.19 1.96
C MET A 60 -27.49 10.94 0.58
N GLU A 61 -28.04 11.55 -0.46
CA GLU A 61 -27.50 11.44 -1.81
C GLU A 61 -26.13 12.12 -1.94
N ARG A 62 -25.95 13.30 -1.37
CA ARG A 62 -24.66 14.00 -1.34
C ARG A 62 -23.61 13.20 -0.57
N GLU A 63 -23.96 12.69 0.63
CA GLU A 63 -23.07 11.85 1.44
C GLU A 63 -22.67 10.58 0.68
N ARG A 64 -23.59 9.98 -0.06
CA ARG A 64 -23.34 8.81 -0.90
C ARG A 64 -22.37 9.13 -2.06
N GLN A 65 -22.60 10.26 -2.73
CA GLN A 65 -21.73 10.71 -3.82
C GLN A 65 -20.33 11.07 -3.31
N GLU A 66 -20.22 11.74 -2.15
CA GLU A 66 -18.95 12.04 -1.50
C GLU A 66 -18.21 10.75 -1.12
N ALA A 67 -18.89 9.78 -0.50
CA ALA A 67 -18.31 8.48 -0.15
C ALA A 67 -17.82 7.73 -1.40
N PHE A 68 -18.61 7.69 -2.47
CA PHE A 68 -18.23 7.08 -3.74
C PHE A 68 -17.00 7.77 -4.36
N PHE A 69 -16.94 9.09 -4.33
CA PHE A 69 -15.80 9.84 -4.84
C PHE A 69 -14.52 9.56 -4.04
N ILE A 70 -14.62 9.49 -2.70
CA ILE A 70 -13.49 9.15 -1.82
C ILE A 70 -12.99 7.73 -2.14
N GLU A 71 -13.91 6.77 -2.29
CA GLU A 71 -13.56 5.39 -2.64
C GLU A 71 -12.85 5.29 -4.00
N GLN A 72 -13.37 5.96 -5.04
CA GLN A 72 -12.75 5.98 -6.36
C GLN A 72 -11.36 6.61 -6.33
N LYS A 73 -11.19 7.68 -5.57
CA LYS A 73 -9.89 8.33 -5.38
C LYS A 73 -8.88 7.41 -4.68
N HIS A 74 -9.33 6.70 -3.64
CA HIS A 74 -8.52 5.71 -2.93
C HIS A 74 -8.09 4.57 -3.86
N LEU A 75 -9.05 3.94 -4.57
CA LEU A 75 -8.77 2.87 -5.52
C LEU A 75 -7.77 3.30 -6.61
N GLY A 76 -7.95 4.49 -7.18
CA GLY A 76 -7.04 5.04 -8.17
C GLY A 76 -5.63 5.31 -7.63
N LEU A 77 -5.50 5.71 -6.36
CA LEU A 77 -4.21 5.87 -5.71
C LEU A 77 -3.53 4.52 -5.47
N VAL A 78 -4.25 3.53 -4.92
CA VAL A 78 -3.74 2.18 -4.68
C VAL A 78 -3.25 1.53 -5.98
N GLN A 79 -4.00 1.65 -7.07
CA GLN A 79 -3.58 1.14 -8.38
C GLN A 79 -2.27 1.78 -8.85
N ARG A 80 -2.11 3.10 -8.71
CA ARG A 80 -0.86 3.80 -9.04
C ARG A 80 0.30 3.35 -8.17
N LEU A 81 0.09 3.17 -6.88
CA LEU A 81 1.11 2.67 -5.96
C LEU A 81 1.55 1.26 -6.35
N LYS A 82 0.61 0.36 -6.68
CA LYS A 82 0.91 -1.00 -7.14
C LYS A 82 1.66 -1.01 -8.47
N ALA A 83 1.25 -0.20 -9.43
CA ALA A 83 1.94 -0.08 -10.71
C ALA A 83 3.37 0.46 -10.60
N ALA A 84 3.62 1.38 -9.67
CA ALA A 84 4.94 1.97 -9.46
C ALA A 84 5.85 1.14 -8.54
N GLY A 85 5.27 0.42 -7.57
CA GLY A 85 6.00 -0.26 -6.51
C GLY A 85 6.28 -1.74 -6.77
N PHE A 86 5.44 -2.43 -7.56
CA PHE A 86 5.73 -3.80 -7.99
C PHE A 86 6.41 -3.80 -9.35
N LEU A 87 7.67 -4.22 -9.38
CA LEU A 87 8.37 -4.44 -10.65
C LEU A 87 7.97 -5.77 -11.31
N ASP A 88 7.30 -6.66 -10.58
CA ASP A 88 6.68 -7.89 -11.08
C ASP A 88 5.18 -7.89 -10.77
N LEU A 89 4.35 -7.87 -11.83
CA LEU A 89 2.89 -7.81 -11.69
C LEU A 89 2.31 -9.04 -10.98
N SER A 90 2.96 -10.20 -11.07
CA SER A 90 2.53 -11.41 -10.37
C SER A 90 2.53 -11.27 -8.84
N MET A 91 3.30 -10.31 -8.30
CA MET A 91 3.35 -10.02 -6.87
C MET A 91 2.10 -9.26 -6.36
N GLN A 92 1.28 -8.68 -7.26
CA GLN A 92 0.07 -7.94 -6.87
C GLN A 92 -1.02 -8.83 -6.27
N ASP A 93 -0.97 -10.15 -6.53
CA ASP A 93 -1.93 -11.13 -6.00
C ASP A 93 -1.49 -11.75 -4.67
N LEU A 94 -0.32 -11.38 -4.14
CA LEU A 94 0.17 -11.86 -2.86
C LEU A 94 -0.52 -11.11 -1.72
N LYS A 95 -1.69 -11.60 -1.31
CA LYS A 95 -2.55 -11.00 -0.29
C LYS A 95 -2.72 -11.92 0.91
N PHE A 96 -3.01 -11.34 2.07
CA PHE A 96 -3.29 -12.10 3.29
C PHE A 96 -4.52 -13.02 3.20
N GLU A 97 -5.48 -12.69 2.33
CA GLU A 97 -6.67 -13.51 2.06
C GLU A 97 -6.31 -14.83 1.36
N ASN A 98 -5.18 -14.84 0.64
CA ASN A 98 -4.68 -16.01 -0.08
C ASN A 98 -3.74 -16.87 0.78
N ASP A 99 -3.62 -16.57 2.08
CA ASP A 99 -2.79 -17.35 3.01
C ASP A 99 -3.44 -18.68 3.34
N ALA A 100 -2.83 -19.76 2.89
CA ALA A 100 -3.26 -21.14 3.16
C ALA A 100 -2.93 -21.62 4.59
N GLY A 101 -2.39 -20.74 5.45
CA GLY A 101 -2.00 -21.10 6.83
C GLY A 101 -0.73 -21.95 6.93
N CYS A 102 0.02 -22.11 5.83
CA CYS A 102 1.22 -22.94 5.79
C CYS A 102 2.42 -22.31 6.53
N ASN A 103 2.41 -20.99 6.72
CA ASN A 103 3.51 -20.28 7.37
C ASN A 103 3.04 -19.64 8.69
N PRO A 104 3.45 -20.16 9.86
CA PRO A 104 3.05 -19.63 11.16
C PRO A 104 3.53 -18.19 11.40
N GLN A 105 4.52 -17.72 10.64
CA GLN A 105 5.05 -16.35 10.75
C GLN A 105 4.15 -15.30 10.09
N MET A 106 3.10 -15.69 9.35
CA MET A 106 2.17 -14.74 8.73
C MET A 106 1.46 -13.84 9.77
N LYS A 107 1.34 -14.30 11.02
CA LYS A 107 0.88 -13.44 12.13
C LYS A 107 1.80 -12.23 12.32
N LEU A 108 3.12 -12.43 12.26
CA LEU A 108 4.09 -11.34 12.38
C LEU A 108 4.00 -10.37 11.18
N ALA A 109 3.76 -10.88 9.96
CA ALA A 109 3.53 -10.02 8.81
C ALA A 109 2.31 -9.10 9.00
N ARG A 110 1.19 -9.64 9.52
CA ARG A 110 -0.01 -8.85 9.84
C ARG A 110 0.28 -7.80 10.93
N GLN A 111 0.99 -8.17 11.99
CA GLN A 111 1.39 -7.25 13.05
C GLN A 111 2.35 -6.15 12.54
N TYR A 112 3.29 -6.48 11.65
CA TYR A 112 4.16 -5.48 11.03
C TYR A 112 3.38 -4.40 10.28
N VAL A 113 2.35 -4.80 9.53
CA VAL A 113 1.45 -3.86 8.83
C VAL A 113 0.58 -3.07 9.82
N GLU A 114 0.11 -3.71 10.89
CA GLU A 114 -0.70 -3.05 11.93
C GLU A 114 0.09 -1.94 12.64
N TYR A 115 1.33 -2.26 13.03
CA TYR A 115 2.21 -1.32 13.73
C TYR A 115 3.17 -0.56 12.79
N TRP A 116 2.83 -0.42 11.51
CA TRP A 116 3.70 0.20 10.51
C TRP A 116 4.27 1.56 10.92
N THR A 117 3.46 2.43 11.50
CA THR A 117 3.90 3.76 11.95
C THR A 117 5.05 3.68 12.96
N GLU A 118 5.00 2.71 13.87
CA GLU A 118 6.05 2.48 14.87
C GLU A 118 7.30 1.86 14.22
N MET A 119 7.11 0.90 13.31
CA MET A 119 8.21 0.26 12.56
C MET A 119 8.96 1.31 11.74
N GLN A 120 8.24 2.20 11.08
CA GLN A 120 8.82 3.29 10.31
C GLN A 120 9.61 4.27 11.19
N LYS A 121 9.04 4.70 12.32
CA LYS A 121 9.71 5.63 13.27
C LYS A 121 10.98 5.04 13.86
N LYS A 122 10.97 3.74 14.16
CA LYS A 122 12.12 3.02 14.74
C LYS A 122 13.10 2.49 13.69
N ASN A 123 12.84 2.70 12.41
CA ASN A 123 13.62 2.13 11.30
C ASN A 123 13.75 0.60 11.39
N THR A 124 12.69 -0.09 11.80
CA THR A 124 12.71 -1.54 11.99
C THR A 124 12.35 -2.26 10.70
N GLY A 125 13.32 -2.89 10.07
CA GLY A 125 13.15 -3.77 8.93
C GLY A 125 13.05 -5.25 9.32
N LEU A 126 12.89 -6.14 8.31
CA LEU A 126 12.84 -7.58 8.49
C LEU A 126 13.82 -8.30 7.57
N LEU A 127 14.56 -9.26 8.09
CA LEU A 127 15.35 -10.21 7.32
C LEU A 127 14.65 -11.56 7.34
N ILE A 128 13.90 -11.85 6.27
CA ILE A 128 13.10 -13.06 6.13
C ILE A 128 13.95 -14.14 5.48
N TRP A 129 14.38 -15.12 6.24
CA TRP A 129 15.33 -16.14 5.81
C TRP A 129 14.76 -17.55 5.93
N GLY A 130 15.27 -18.49 5.12
CA GLY A 130 14.84 -19.89 5.16
C GLY A 130 14.95 -20.58 3.80
N GLY A 131 14.61 -21.86 3.74
CA GLY A 131 14.74 -22.68 2.54
C GLY A 131 13.92 -22.20 1.35
N VAL A 132 14.20 -22.78 0.18
CA VAL A 132 13.48 -22.46 -1.06
C VAL A 132 12.03 -22.96 -0.98
N GLY A 133 11.08 -22.11 -1.38
CA GLY A 133 9.65 -22.47 -1.45
C GLY A 133 8.87 -22.32 -0.13
N THR A 134 9.49 -21.82 0.95
CA THR A 134 8.85 -21.67 2.27
C THR A 134 7.93 -20.45 2.41
N GLY A 135 7.65 -19.71 1.33
CA GLY A 135 6.70 -18.60 1.35
C GLY A 135 7.28 -17.23 1.71
N LYS A 136 8.61 -17.02 1.68
CA LYS A 136 9.25 -15.74 2.00
C LYS A 136 8.77 -14.59 1.12
N SER A 137 8.77 -14.78 -0.21
CA SER A 137 8.26 -13.77 -1.16
C SER A 137 6.77 -13.50 -0.97
N PHE A 138 5.98 -14.54 -0.60
CA PHE A 138 4.57 -14.40 -0.25
C PHE A 138 4.40 -13.52 0.99
N PHE A 139 5.17 -13.78 2.04
CA PHE A 139 5.19 -12.97 3.26
C PHE A 139 5.48 -11.48 2.95
N ALA A 140 6.53 -11.21 2.19
CA ALA A 140 6.93 -9.87 1.80
C ALA A 140 5.87 -9.19 0.89
N GLY A 141 5.30 -9.93 -0.06
CA GLY A 141 4.23 -9.46 -0.95
C GLY A 141 2.95 -9.11 -0.21
N CYS A 142 2.55 -9.90 0.79
CA CYS A 142 1.40 -9.59 1.65
C CYS A 142 1.58 -8.26 2.39
N ILE A 143 2.77 -8.02 2.98
CA ILE A 143 3.08 -6.74 3.62
C ILE A 143 2.99 -5.59 2.61
N THR A 144 3.58 -5.78 1.42
CA THR A 144 3.58 -4.78 0.35
C THR A 144 2.16 -4.38 -0.04
N ASN A 145 1.31 -5.36 -0.38
CA ASN A 145 -0.06 -5.10 -0.79
C ASN A 145 -0.86 -4.42 0.31
N ALA A 146 -0.78 -4.92 1.54
CA ALA A 146 -1.54 -4.38 2.66
C ALA A 146 -1.12 -2.95 3.04
N LEU A 147 0.16 -2.60 2.92
CA LEU A 147 0.63 -1.22 3.13
C LEU A 147 0.20 -0.30 1.99
N MET A 148 0.24 -0.74 0.73
CA MET A 148 -0.25 0.04 -0.41
C MET A 148 -1.75 0.29 -0.32
N GLU A 149 -2.54 -0.65 0.19
CA GLU A 149 -3.97 -0.47 0.49
C GLU A 149 -4.22 0.54 1.61
N ARG A 150 -3.23 0.80 2.46
CA ARG A 150 -3.21 1.92 3.43
C ARG A 150 -2.53 3.18 2.87
N GLU A 151 -2.42 3.29 1.55
CA GLU A 151 -1.82 4.43 0.84
C GLU A 151 -0.33 4.68 1.15
N VAL A 152 0.38 3.68 1.69
CA VAL A 152 1.82 3.77 1.93
C VAL A 152 2.58 3.36 0.67
N PRO A 153 3.45 4.22 0.10
CA PRO A 153 4.29 3.86 -1.02
C PRO A 153 5.34 2.81 -0.61
N VAL A 154 5.32 1.66 -1.25
CA VAL A 154 6.29 0.58 -1.06
C VAL A 154 6.92 0.23 -2.40
N CYS A 155 8.21 -0.07 -2.42
CA CYS A 155 8.87 -0.66 -3.60
C CYS A 155 9.31 -2.08 -3.27
N MET A 156 8.81 -3.06 -4.04
CA MET A 156 9.24 -4.45 -3.98
C MET A 156 9.97 -4.83 -5.27
N THR A 157 11.22 -5.23 -5.16
CA THR A 157 12.13 -5.51 -6.27
C THR A 157 13.14 -6.60 -5.88
N ASN A 158 14.06 -6.92 -6.78
CA ASN A 158 15.24 -7.75 -6.49
C ASN A 158 16.50 -7.14 -7.11
N PHE A 159 17.68 -7.61 -6.67
CA PHE A 159 18.94 -7.05 -7.16
C PHE A 159 19.17 -7.27 -8.65
N ALA A 160 18.71 -8.37 -9.23
CA ALA A 160 18.86 -8.59 -10.66
C ALA A 160 18.15 -7.50 -11.49
N ARG A 161 16.96 -7.09 -11.08
CA ARG A 161 16.22 -5.98 -11.74
C ARG A 161 16.89 -4.63 -11.49
N ILE A 162 17.35 -4.37 -10.27
CA ILE A 162 18.05 -3.14 -9.94
C ILE A 162 19.32 -3.02 -10.77
N LEU A 163 20.14 -4.07 -10.85
CA LEU A 163 21.36 -4.09 -11.64
C LEU A 163 21.10 -3.88 -13.15
N ASN A 164 20.03 -4.49 -13.68
CA ASN A 164 19.62 -4.27 -15.06
C ASN A 164 19.21 -2.80 -15.30
N GLU A 165 18.47 -2.20 -14.39
CA GLU A 165 18.10 -0.79 -14.49
C GLU A 165 19.32 0.15 -14.42
N LEU A 166 20.25 -0.12 -13.48
CA LEU A 166 21.50 0.61 -13.36
C LEU A 166 22.39 0.50 -14.62
N ASN A 167 22.41 -0.67 -15.26
CA ASN A 167 23.15 -0.88 -16.50
C ASN A 167 22.54 -0.14 -17.69
N ASN A 168 21.22 -0.02 -17.72
CA ASN A 168 20.51 0.70 -18.81
C ASN A 168 20.52 2.22 -18.61
N SER A 169 20.89 2.73 -17.44
CA SER A 169 20.87 4.15 -17.06
C SER A 169 22.29 4.71 -16.96
N PHE A 170 22.97 4.95 -18.10
CA PHE A 170 24.37 5.43 -18.12
C PHE A 170 24.60 6.75 -17.37
N SER A 171 23.64 7.68 -17.40
CA SER A 171 23.75 8.99 -16.74
C SER A 171 22.89 9.11 -15.48
N GLY A 172 21.95 8.20 -15.25
CA GLY A 172 20.92 8.26 -14.19
C GLY A 172 21.13 7.27 -13.03
N ARG A 173 22.27 6.62 -12.88
CA ARG A 173 22.50 5.60 -11.83
C ARG A 173 22.19 6.12 -10.42
N ASN A 174 22.62 7.32 -10.11
CA ASN A 174 22.34 7.94 -8.82
C ASN A 174 20.84 8.20 -8.62
N GLU A 175 20.11 8.57 -9.69
CA GLU A 175 18.66 8.80 -9.64
C GLU A 175 17.90 7.51 -9.34
N VAL A 176 18.31 6.38 -9.93
CA VAL A 176 17.73 5.06 -9.66
C VAL A 176 17.89 4.71 -8.17
N VAL A 177 19.13 4.82 -7.64
CA VAL A 177 19.39 4.53 -6.22
C VAL A 177 18.63 5.49 -5.31
N GLU A 178 18.58 6.78 -5.64
CA GLU A 178 17.82 7.76 -4.87
C GLU A 178 16.32 7.47 -4.89
N ARG A 179 15.75 7.15 -6.04
CA ARG A 179 14.35 6.78 -6.18
C ARG A 179 14.00 5.59 -5.31
N LEU A 180 14.80 4.51 -5.36
CA LEU A 180 14.60 3.33 -4.52
C LEU A 180 14.68 3.68 -3.02
N CYS A 181 15.64 4.50 -2.63
CA CYS A 181 15.83 4.89 -1.22
C CYS A 181 14.79 5.92 -0.73
N ARG A 182 14.03 6.58 -1.61
CA ARG A 182 12.94 7.51 -1.22
C ARG A 182 11.67 6.82 -0.74
N TYR A 183 11.42 5.57 -1.13
CA TYR A 183 10.24 4.85 -0.68
C TYR A 183 10.24 4.71 0.86
N PRO A 184 9.11 4.91 1.53
CA PRO A 184 8.95 4.64 2.96
C PRO A 184 9.42 3.25 3.34
N LEU A 185 9.05 2.24 2.56
CA LEU A 185 9.53 0.86 2.68
C LEU A 185 10.15 0.39 1.36
N LEU A 186 11.34 -0.17 1.43
CA LEU A 186 11.98 -0.90 0.33
C LEU A 186 12.00 -2.39 0.68
N ILE A 187 11.61 -3.23 -0.26
CA ILE A 187 11.65 -4.68 -0.14
C ILE A 187 12.54 -5.24 -1.24
N ILE A 188 13.55 -6.00 -0.86
CA ILE A 188 14.48 -6.67 -1.77
C ILE A 188 14.28 -8.17 -1.63
N ASP A 189 13.70 -8.76 -2.67
CA ASP A 189 13.43 -10.20 -2.73
C ASP A 189 14.62 -10.98 -3.27
N ASP A 190 14.82 -12.21 -2.81
CA ASP A 190 15.87 -13.13 -3.23
C ASP A 190 17.30 -12.56 -3.13
N PHE A 191 17.62 -11.93 -2.00
CA PHE A 191 18.96 -11.43 -1.69
C PHE A 191 19.97 -12.58 -1.55
N GLY A 192 21.19 -12.37 -2.06
CA GLY A 192 22.24 -13.38 -2.10
C GLY A 192 22.18 -14.30 -3.33
N MET A 193 21.32 -13.96 -4.32
CA MET A 193 21.24 -14.65 -5.61
C MET A 193 21.85 -13.82 -6.76
N GLU A 194 22.38 -12.67 -6.45
CA GLU A 194 23.08 -11.79 -7.39
C GLU A 194 24.38 -12.45 -7.87
N ARG A 195 24.81 -12.07 -9.09
CA ARG A 195 26.08 -12.55 -9.64
C ARG A 195 27.24 -12.06 -8.76
N ASP A 196 28.14 -12.96 -8.44
CA ASP A 196 29.31 -12.71 -7.61
C ASP A 196 30.41 -11.96 -8.43
N THR A 197 30.06 -10.76 -8.88
CA THR A 197 30.98 -9.86 -9.58
C THR A 197 31.26 -8.63 -8.71
N ASN A 198 32.48 -8.12 -8.77
CA ASN A 198 32.86 -6.91 -8.01
C ASN A 198 31.92 -5.75 -8.26
N TYR A 199 31.45 -5.57 -9.51
CA TYR A 199 30.48 -4.54 -9.85
C TYR A 199 29.12 -4.76 -9.15
N ALA A 200 28.59 -5.97 -9.18
CA ALA A 200 27.31 -6.27 -8.54
C ALA A 200 27.40 -6.05 -7.02
N LEU A 201 28.45 -6.52 -6.36
CA LEU A 201 28.69 -6.33 -4.93
C LEU A 201 28.81 -4.83 -4.57
N GLU A 202 29.50 -4.05 -5.40
CA GLU A 202 29.60 -2.59 -5.22
C GLU A 202 28.21 -1.92 -5.28
N GLN A 203 27.39 -2.28 -6.25
CA GLN A 203 26.04 -1.71 -6.37
C GLN A 203 25.12 -2.15 -5.23
N VAL A 204 25.19 -3.42 -4.82
CA VAL A 204 24.47 -3.94 -3.63
C VAL A 204 24.87 -3.13 -2.39
N TYR A 205 26.20 -2.98 -2.16
CA TYR A 205 26.71 -2.19 -1.05
C TYR A 205 26.20 -0.73 -1.09
N ASN A 206 26.26 -0.07 -2.24
CA ASN A 206 25.80 1.30 -2.41
C ASN A 206 24.32 1.49 -2.03
N ILE A 207 23.46 0.56 -2.43
CA ILE A 207 22.02 0.61 -2.15
C ILE A 207 21.76 0.38 -0.65
N ILE A 208 22.38 -0.66 -0.08
CA ILE A 208 22.24 -1.00 1.34
C ILE A 208 22.78 0.12 2.23
N ASP A 209 23.97 0.66 1.92
CA ASP A 209 24.58 1.78 2.68
C ASP A 209 23.70 3.04 2.61
N ARG A 210 23.21 3.38 1.42
CA ARG A 210 22.33 4.55 1.26
C ARG A 210 21.00 4.35 1.98
N ARG A 211 20.45 3.14 1.96
CA ARG A 211 19.22 2.79 2.71
C ARG A 211 19.46 2.90 4.22
N TYR A 212 20.57 2.36 4.71
CA TYR A 212 21.01 2.47 6.10
C TYR A 212 21.07 3.93 6.57
N ARG A 213 21.74 4.79 5.79
CA ARG A 213 21.87 6.22 6.10
C ARG A 213 20.54 6.99 6.02
N SER A 214 19.60 6.53 5.21
CA SER A 214 18.28 7.18 5.07
C SER A 214 17.37 6.95 6.29
N LYS A 215 17.74 6.04 7.19
CA LYS A 215 16.95 5.61 8.36
C LYS A 215 15.52 5.25 7.99
N ARG A 216 15.35 4.45 6.93
CA ARG A 216 14.06 3.96 6.46
C ARG A 216 14.06 2.45 6.47
N PRO A 217 12.96 1.80 6.90
CA PRO A 217 12.86 0.35 7.00
C PRO A 217 13.17 -0.36 5.69
N LEU A 218 13.86 -1.49 5.80
CA LEU A 218 14.21 -2.39 4.71
C LEU A 218 13.70 -3.79 5.04
N ILE A 219 13.02 -4.44 4.10
CA ILE A 219 12.71 -5.87 4.20
C ILE A 219 13.55 -6.60 3.16
N ILE A 220 14.17 -7.69 3.58
CA ILE A 220 14.97 -8.55 2.71
C ILE A 220 14.44 -9.98 2.85
N THR A 221 14.25 -10.67 1.72
CA THR A 221 14.08 -12.12 1.72
C THR A 221 15.35 -12.79 1.20
N THR A 222 15.73 -13.92 1.76
CA THR A 222 16.94 -14.65 1.36
C THR A 222 16.83 -16.15 1.60
N ASN A 223 17.55 -16.91 0.77
CA ASN A 223 17.76 -18.35 0.98
C ASN A 223 19.02 -18.65 1.80
N LEU A 224 19.86 -17.64 2.05
CA LEU A 224 20.99 -17.77 2.94
C LEU A 224 20.55 -18.09 4.36
N THR A 225 21.30 -18.93 5.05
CA THR A 225 21.09 -19.19 6.47
C THR A 225 21.56 -17.99 7.29
N LEU A 226 21.03 -17.86 8.50
CA LEU A 226 21.44 -16.80 9.40
C LEU A 226 22.92 -16.92 9.80
N ASP A 227 23.47 -18.13 9.77
CA ASP A 227 24.88 -18.39 10.05
C ASP A 227 25.78 -17.88 8.91
N GLU A 228 25.44 -18.11 7.65
CA GLU A 228 26.16 -17.56 6.49
C GLU A 228 26.15 -16.03 6.49
N ILE A 229 25.05 -15.42 6.92
CA ILE A 229 24.95 -13.96 7.02
C ILE A 229 25.80 -13.40 8.18
N ARG A 230 25.88 -14.14 9.29
CA ARG A 230 26.67 -13.74 10.46
C ARG A 230 28.17 -14.00 10.31
N HIS A 231 28.54 -14.98 9.51
CA HIS A 231 29.94 -15.40 9.30
C HIS A 231 30.31 -15.39 7.81
N PRO A 232 30.27 -14.21 7.16
CA PRO A 232 30.63 -14.10 5.74
C PRO A 232 32.09 -14.43 5.49
N GLN A 233 32.38 -15.00 4.31
CA GLN A 233 33.74 -15.45 3.97
C GLN A 233 34.68 -14.33 3.55
N ASP A 234 34.16 -13.17 3.16
CA ASP A 234 34.95 -12.03 2.71
C ASP A 234 34.45 -10.69 3.27
N VAL A 235 35.32 -9.67 3.16
CA VAL A 235 35.08 -8.34 3.73
C VAL A 235 33.96 -7.57 3.02
N ALA A 236 33.71 -7.83 1.72
CA ALA A 236 32.68 -7.12 0.97
C ALA A 236 31.31 -7.54 1.45
N HIS A 237 31.06 -8.84 1.56
CA HIS A 237 29.82 -9.37 2.14
C HIS A 237 29.67 -8.99 3.62
N ALA A 238 30.77 -9.01 4.41
CA ALA A 238 30.72 -8.62 5.81
C ALA A 238 30.16 -7.21 6.00
N ARG A 239 30.59 -6.24 5.18
CA ARG A 239 30.10 -4.85 5.24
C ARG A 239 28.62 -4.71 4.87
N ILE A 240 28.13 -5.53 3.93
CA ILE A 240 26.74 -5.53 3.51
C ILE A 240 25.88 -6.15 4.61
N TYR A 241 26.27 -7.33 5.08
CA TYR A 241 25.46 -8.11 6.04
C TYR A 241 25.42 -7.46 7.41
N ASP A 242 26.48 -6.80 7.85
CA ASP A 242 26.51 -6.02 9.09
C ASP A 242 25.40 -4.94 9.10
N ARG A 243 25.29 -4.15 8.02
CA ARG A 243 24.22 -3.17 7.89
C ARG A 243 22.82 -3.77 7.80
N VAL A 244 22.69 -4.89 7.11
CA VAL A 244 21.42 -5.62 7.02
C VAL A 244 20.97 -6.11 8.39
N LEU A 245 21.89 -6.70 9.18
CA LEU A 245 21.60 -7.19 10.53
C LEU A 245 21.28 -6.06 11.51
N GLU A 246 21.85 -4.88 11.31
CA GLU A 246 21.52 -3.70 12.13
C GLU A 246 20.13 -3.14 11.81
N MET A 247 19.74 -3.10 10.51
CA MET A 247 18.45 -2.56 10.08
C MET A 247 17.29 -3.54 10.22
N CYS A 248 17.55 -4.85 10.16
CA CYS A 248 16.55 -5.87 9.94
C CYS A 248 16.50 -6.92 11.06
N VAL A 249 15.34 -7.13 11.63
CA VAL A 249 15.11 -8.22 12.59
C VAL A 249 15.01 -9.55 11.84
N PRO A 250 15.82 -10.57 12.18
CA PRO A 250 15.74 -11.87 11.54
C PRO A 250 14.42 -12.58 11.83
N VAL A 251 13.75 -13.03 10.77
CA VAL A 251 12.51 -13.80 10.83
C VAL A 251 12.71 -15.09 10.03
N SER A 252 12.57 -16.21 10.70
CA SER A 252 12.74 -17.51 10.07
C SER A 252 11.45 -17.97 9.39
N CYS A 253 11.52 -18.36 8.12
CA CYS A 253 10.46 -19.02 7.39
C CYS A 253 10.82 -20.49 7.15
N PHE A 254 10.36 -21.37 8.03
CA PHE A 254 10.53 -22.82 7.91
C PHE A 254 9.19 -23.46 7.57
N GLY A 255 9.23 -24.54 6.81
CA GLY A 255 8.05 -25.31 6.42
C GLY A 255 8.34 -26.17 5.19
N THR A 256 7.34 -26.97 4.80
CA THR A 256 7.36 -27.68 3.52
C THR A 256 7.34 -26.69 2.36
N SER A 257 7.96 -27.08 1.25
CA SER A 257 7.96 -26.24 0.05
C SER A 257 6.57 -26.22 -0.57
N ILE A 258 5.84 -25.11 -0.42
CA ILE A 258 4.53 -24.88 -1.03
C ILE A 258 4.55 -25.15 -2.55
N ARG A 259 5.67 -24.86 -3.22
CA ARG A 259 5.83 -25.13 -4.66
C ARG A 259 5.87 -26.62 -4.98
N LYS A 260 6.46 -27.46 -4.10
CA LYS A 260 6.48 -28.92 -4.27
C LYS A 260 5.09 -29.50 -4.07
N ASP A 261 4.35 -29.02 -3.08
CA ASP A 261 2.99 -29.46 -2.80
C ASP A 261 2.06 -29.13 -3.97
N THR A 262 2.12 -27.89 -4.48
CA THR A 262 1.37 -27.48 -5.69
C THR A 262 1.76 -28.27 -6.95
N ALA A 263 3.04 -28.60 -7.13
CA ALA A 263 3.49 -29.41 -8.25
C ALA A 263 2.96 -30.86 -8.14
N GLN A 264 2.93 -31.42 -6.95
CA GLN A 264 2.37 -32.76 -6.68
C GLN A 264 0.85 -32.78 -6.91
N GLU A 265 0.12 -31.77 -6.49
CA GLU A 265 -1.31 -31.61 -6.77
C GLU A 265 -1.59 -31.52 -8.28
N LYS A 266 -0.83 -30.72 -9.02
CA LYS A 266 -0.93 -30.64 -10.49
C LYS A 266 -0.68 -31.98 -11.15
N LEU A 267 0.33 -32.76 -10.69
CA LEU A 267 0.62 -34.07 -11.19
C LEU A 267 -0.54 -35.04 -10.90
N ASN A 268 -1.10 -35.02 -9.69
CA ASN A 268 -2.24 -35.85 -9.31
C ASN A 268 -3.48 -35.52 -10.14
N ASN A 269 -3.77 -34.23 -10.33
CA ASN A 269 -4.88 -33.76 -11.17
C ASN A 269 -4.69 -34.21 -12.64
N LEU A 270 -3.48 -34.08 -13.18
CA LEU A 270 -3.18 -34.55 -14.53
C LEU A 270 -3.40 -36.07 -14.67
N LYS A 271 -2.92 -36.88 -13.70
CA LYS A 271 -3.12 -38.32 -13.69
C LYS A 271 -4.61 -38.68 -13.62
N SER A 272 -5.42 -37.96 -12.87
CA SER A 272 -6.86 -38.19 -12.78
C SER A 272 -7.64 -37.83 -14.05
N LEU A 273 -7.07 -36.97 -14.91
CA LEU A 273 -7.69 -36.54 -16.18
C LEU A 273 -7.28 -37.43 -17.37
N ILE A 274 -6.11 -38.06 -17.29
CA ILE A 274 -5.55 -38.86 -18.41
C ILE A 274 -5.77 -40.39 -18.18
N GLY A 275 -6.06 -40.78 -16.96
CA GLY A 275 -6.29 -42.16 -16.66
C GLY A 275 -6.44 -42.96 -16.01
#